data_8bd04728f3742a939d17fec4186ce690
#
_entry.id   8bd04728f3742a939d17fec4186ce690
#
_cell.length_a   1.000
_cell.length_b   1.000
_cell.length_c   1.000
_cell.angle_alpha   90.00
_cell.angle_beta   90.00
_cell.angle_gamma   90.00
#
_symmetry.space_group_name_H-M   'P 1'
#
loop_
_entity.id
_entity.type
_entity.pdbx_description
1 polymer ?
#
loop_
_entity_poly.entity_id
_entity_poly.type
_entity_poly.pdbx_seq_one_letter_code
_entity_poly.pdbx_strand_id
1 'polypeptide(L)'
;PYDPLRLAGFNIYVREGCYNCHSQMIRPFRWETERYGHYSLAEESQYDRPFQWGSRRIGPDLARVGGRYSEEWNKLHLINPRSRVPSSNMPSFPWLGKKAANISLTEKSILTKIKLGEPYTASNFPEAAKTTKGTNTLSKEEISAWVKKELEGKTELDAMVAYLQGLGKAFAENR
;
A
#
# COMPACT_ATOMS: atom_id res chain seq x y z
N PRO A 1 -10.95 -0.73 -2.40
CA PRO A 1 -9.79 -0.34 -3.23
C PRO A 1 -8.85 0.62 -2.47
N TYR A 2 -7.63 0.81 -2.98
CA TYR A 2 -6.68 1.74 -2.38
C TYR A 2 -7.00 3.19 -2.74
N ASP A 3 -6.86 4.10 -1.77
CA ASP A 3 -6.78 5.53 -2.05
C ASP A 3 -5.54 5.87 -2.91
N PRO A 4 -5.45 7.07 -3.50
CA PRO A 4 -4.35 7.42 -4.42
C PRO A 4 -2.96 7.29 -3.79
N LEU A 5 -2.79 7.68 -2.53
CA LEU A 5 -1.48 7.66 -1.88
C LEU A 5 -1.02 6.23 -1.60
N ARG A 6 -1.92 5.38 -1.10
CA ARG A 6 -1.64 3.95 -0.89
C ARG A 6 -1.43 3.20 -2.20
N LEU A 7 -2.19 3.53 -3.26
CA LEU A 7 -2.00 2.93 -4.58
C LEU A 7 -0.64 3.31 -5.18
N ALA A 8 -0.23 4.57 -5.04
CA ALA A 8 1.12 4.98 -5.45
C ALA A 8 2.18 4.17 -4.70
N GLY A 9 2.00 3.97 -3.39
CA GLY A 9 2.88 3.12 -2.56
C GLY A 9 2.90 1.66 -3.01
N PHE A 10 1.76 1.07 -3.34
CA PHE A 10 1.67 -0.28 -3.91
C PHE A 10 2.47 -0.39 -5.22
N ASN A 11 2.31 0.56 -6.13
CA ASN A 11 3.05 0.58 -7.40
C ASN A 11 4.56 0.66 -7.18
N ILE A 12 5.00 1.45 -6.19
CA ILE A 12 6.42 1.56 -5.81
C ILE A 12 6.90 0.24 -5.18
N TYR A 13 6.12 -0.37 -4.30
CA TYR A 13 6.42 -1.67 -3.67
C TYR A 13 6.68 -2.76 -4.73
N VAL A 14 5.85 -2.81 -5.76
CA VAL A 14 6.02 -3.73 -6.90
C VAL A 14 7.26 -3.36 -7.71
N ARG A 15 7.45 -2.09 -8.04
CA ARG A 15 8.58 -1.60 -8.82
C ARG A 15 9.93 -1.87 -8.17
N GLU A 16 10.04 -1.62 -6.86
CA GLU A 16 11.29 -1.85 -6.11
C GLU A 16 11.51 -3.33 -5.76
N GLY A 17 10.55 -4.21 -6.03
CA GLY A 17 10.70 -5.65 -5.84
C GLY A 17 10.70 -6.11 -4.38
N CYS A 18 10.03 -5.40 -3.49
CA CYS A 18 9.97 -5.69 -2.05
C CYS A 18 9.47 -7.12 -1.78
N TYR A 19 8.55 -7.61 -2.60
CA TYR A 19 7.99 -8.97 -2.56
C TYR A 19 9.02 -10.08 -2.80
N ASN A 20 10.21 -9.77 -3.32
CA ASN A 20 11.28 -10.76 -3.48
C ASN A 20 11.91 -11.19 -2.15
N CYS A 21 11.85 -10.31 -1.14
CA CYS A 21 12.44 -10.55 0.19
C CYS A 21 11.39 -10.67 1.29
N HIS A 22 10.20 -10.10 1.08
CA HIS A 22 9.10 -10.08 2.03
C HIS A 22 7.87 -10.81 1.49
N SER A 23 7.35 -11.77 2.23
CA SER A 23 6.00 -12.28 1.98
C SER A 23 4.95 -11.30 2.52
N GLN A 24 3.72 -11.43 2.04
CA GLN A 24 2.56 -10.64 2.47
C GLN A 24 1.34 -11.55 2.59
N MET A 25 1.54 -12.72 3.17
CA MET A 25 0.49 -13.70 3.47
C MET A 25 0.90 -14.54 4.67
N ILE A 26 0.10 -14.49 5.73
CA ILE A 26 0.24 -15.34 6.90
C ILE A 26 -0.66 -16.55 6.68
N ARG A 27 -0.07 -17.75 6.70
CA ARG A 27 -0.80 -19.01 6.56
C ARG A 27 -1.45 -19.40 7.90
N PRO A 28 -2.51 -20.24 7.89
CA PRO A 28 -3.23 -20.65 9.11
C PRO A 28 -2.47 -21.72 9.90
N PHE A 29 -1.15 -21.58 10.04
CA PHE A 29 -0.32 -22.42 10.87
C PHE A 29 -0.02 -21.73 12.19
N ARG A 30 -0.07 -22.50 13.29
CA ARG A 30 0.11 -21.98 14.65
C ARG A 30 1.36 -21.10 14.78
N TRP A 31 2.50 -21.58 14.32
CA TRP A 31 3.77 -20.83 14.42
C TRP A 31 3.81 -19.53 13.60
N GLU A 32 3.05 -19.46 12.49
CA GLU A 32 2.93 -18.22 11.71
C GLU A 32 2.04 -17.21 12.41
N THR A 33 0.90 -17.67 12.91
CA THR A 33 -0.06 -16.80 13.59
C THR A 33 0.47 -16.30 14.93
N GLU A 34 1.24 -17.12 15.65
CA GLU A 34 1.93 -16.69 16.88
C GLU A 34 2.99 -15.63 16.59
N ARG A 35 3.68 -15.73 15.45
CA ARG A 35 4.77 -14.81 15.09
C ARG A 35 4.27 -13.50 14.49
N TYR A 36 3.31 -13.54 13.60
CA TYR A 36 2.90 -12.40 12.76
C TYR A 36 1.50 -11.87 13.10
N GLY A 37 0.65 -12.64 13.73
CA GLY A 37 -0.74 -12.33 14.00
C GLY A 37 -1.68 -13.21 13.19
N HIS A 38 -2.96 -12.83 13.13
CA HIS A 38 -3.99 -13.62 12.46
C HIS A 38 -3.64 -13.93 11.00
N TYR A 39 -3.98 -15.15 10.54
CA TYR A 39 -3.76 -15.55 9.15
C TYR A 39 -4.49 -14.63 8.15
N SER A 40 -3.95 -14.51 6.95
CA SER A 40 -4.47 -13.64 5.91
C SER A 40 -5.80 -14.16 5.37
N LEU A 41 -6.73 -13.23 5.09
CA LEU A 41 -8.01 -13.49 4.46
C LEU A 41 -7.99 -13.03 3.01
N ALA A 42 -8.81 -13.64 2.15
CA ALA A 42 -8.86 -13.34 0.72
C ALA A 42 -9.24 -11.87 0.45
N GLU A 43 -10.09 -11.30 1.30
CA GLU A 43 -10.57 -9.92 1.21
C GLU A 43 -9.45 -8.89 1.34
N GLU A 44 -8.37 -9.22 2.05
CA GLU A 44 -7.26 -8.30 2.30
C GLU A 44 -6.44 -7.99 1.04
N SER A 45 -6.48 -8.89 0.04
CA SER A 45 -5.71 -8.77 -1.20
C SER A 45 -6.57 -8.78 -2.47
N GLN A 46 -7.91 -8.71 -2.34
CA GLN A 46 -8.83 -8.82 -3.49
C GLN A 46 -8.58 -7.77 -4.59
N TYR A 47 -8.00 -6.63 -4.23
CA TYR A 47 -7.66 -5.55 -5.17
C TYR A 47 -6.17 -5.47 -5.51
N ASP A 48 -5.36 -6.41 -5.04
CA ASP A 48 -3.96 -6.49 -5.40
C ASP A 48 -3.80 -7.09 -6.80
N ARG A 49 -3.19 -6.32 -7.68
CA ARG A 49 -2.91 -6.75 -9.06
C ARG A 49 -1.51 -6.28 -9.45
N PRO A 50 -0.53 -7.19 -9.40
CA PRO A 50 -0.58 -8.60 -9.01
C PRO A 50 -0.67 -8.81 -7.49
N PHE A 51 -1.09 -10.00 -7.06
CA PHE A 51 -1.02 -10.43 -5.67
C PHE A 51 0.41 -10.38 -5.14
N GLN A 52 0.57 -9.91 -3.90
CA GLN A 52 1.89 -9.72 -3.27
C GLN A 52 2.22 -10.81 -2.24
N TRP A 53 1.60 -11.96 -2.33
CA TRP A 53 1.71 -13.01 -1.31
C TRP A 53 3.15 -13.42 -1.04
N GLY A 54 3.93 -13.74 -2.08
CA GLY A 54 5.33 -14.14 -1.96
C GLY A 54 5.54 -15.38 -1.09
N SER A 55 6.65 -16.10 -1.32
CA SER A 55 7.02 -17.28 -0.54
C SER A 55 8.33 -17.11 0.23
N ARG A 56 9.05 -16.03 -0.01
CA ARG A 56 10.35 -15.77 0.61
C ARG A 56 10.18 -14.83 1.80
N ARG A 57 10.90 -15.13 2.87
CA ARG A 57 10.98 -14.33 4.09
C ARG A 57 12.44 -14.09 4.46
N ILE A 58 13.20 -13.46 3.56
CA ILE A 58 14.54 -12.93 3.89
C ILE A 58 14.35 -11.81 4.92
N GLY A 59 13.34 -10.95 4.72
CA GLY A 59 12.76 -10.11 5.75
C GLY A 59 11.45 -10.71 6.31
N PRO A 60 10.83 -10.06 7.32
CA PRO A 60 9.58 -10.53 7.91
C PRO A 60 8.40 -10.43 6.93
N ASP A 61 7.34 -11.20 7.19
CA ASP A 61 6.05 -11.02 6.53
C ASP A 61 5.45 -9.65 6.86
N LEU A 62 4.87 -8.98 5.86
CA LEU A 62 4.36 -7.62 5.97
C LEU A 62 2.83 -7.52 6.08
N ALA A 63 2.09 -8.63 6.02
CA ALA A 63 0.63 -8.61 6.04
C ALA A 63 0.02 -7.92 7.28
N ARG A 64 0.77 -7.83 8.37
CA ARG A 64 0.35 -7.18 9.64
C ARG A 64 1.32 -6.09 10.08
N VAL A 65 2.00 -5.44 9.14
CA VAL A 65 2.98 -4.40 9.49
C VAL A 65 2.33 -3.05 9.81
N GLY A 66 1.13 -2.80 9.30
CA GLY A 66 0.39 -1.55 9.54
C GLY A 66 0.16 -1.28 11.02
N GLY A 67 0.59 -0.12 11.48
CA GLY A 67 0.51 0.29 12.87
C GLY A 67 1.53 -0.36 13.82
N ARG A 68 2.35 -1.32 13.34
CA ARG A 68 3.37 -1.97 14.17
C ARG A 68 4.55 -1.07 14.48
N TYR A 69 4.91 -0.21 13.52
CA TYR A 69 5.97 0.79 13.64
C TYR A 69 5.43 2.16 13.28
N SER A 70 6.03 3.21 13.86
CA SER A 70 5.67 4.59 13.51
C SER A 70 6.04 4.90 12.04
N GLU A 71 5.41 5.93 11.47
CA GLU A 71 5.75 6.39 10.12
C GLU A 71 7.21 6.81 10.03
N GLU A 72 7.71 7.51 11.04
CA GLU A 72 9.11 7.93 11.11
C GLU A 72 10.06 6.74 11.12
N TRP A 73 9.75 5.70 11.91
CA TRP A 73 10.54 4.48 11.93
C TRP A 73 10.60 3.84 10.53
N ASN A 74 9.44 3.72 9.87
CA ASN A 74 9.36 3.15 8.53
C ASN A 74 10.17 3.99 7.51
N LYS A 75 10.08 5.33 7.56
CA LYS A 75 10.85 6.23 6.70
C LYS A 75 12.36 6.02 6.87
N LEU A 76 12.83 6.03 8.09
CA LEU A 76 14.26 5.85 8.40
C LEU A 76 14.75 4.45 8.03
N HIS A 77 13.92 3.42 8.27
CA HIS A 77 14.25 2.05 7.89
C HIS A 77 14.35 1.88 6.37
N LEU A 78 13.47 2.47 5.59
CA LEU A 78 13.53 2.43 4.13
C LEU A 78 14.76 3.18 3.57
N ILE A 79 15.08 4.35 4.13
CA ILE A 79 16.24 5.14 3.69
C ILE A 79 17.55 4.43 4.03
N ASN A 80 17.67 3.94 5.27
CA ASN A 80 18.86 3.25 5.76
C ASN A 80 18.46 2.19 6.81
N PRO A 81 18.21 0.93 6.39
CA PRO A 81 17.77 -0.13 7.30
C PRO A 81 18.69 -0.34 8.50
N ARG A 82 20.00 -0.22 8.29
CA ARG A 82 21.01 -0.45 9.34
C ARG A 82 21.00 0.62 10.44
N SER A 83 20.41 1.79 10.16
CA SER A 83 20.24 2.82 11.21
C SER A 83 19.25 2.38 12.30
N ARG A 84 18.35 1.45 12.00
CA ARG A 84 17.35 0.90 12.94
C ARG A 84 17.63 -0.53 13.35
N VAL A 85 18.17 -1.32 12.41
CA VAL A 85 18.53 -2.74 12.62
C VAL A 85 19.95 -2.93 12.09
N PRO A 86 20.99 -2.79 12.92
CA PRO A 86 22.40 -2.82 12.47
C PRO A 86 22.80 -4.07 11.66
N SER A 87 22.20 -5.22 11.97
CA SER A 87 22.42 -6.49 11.26
C SER A 87 21.55 -6.70 10.01
N SER A 88 20.82 -5.68 9.56
CA SER A 88 19.89 -5.82 8.44
C SER A 88 20.61 -6.09 7.11
N ASN A 89 20.12 -7.11 6.39
CA ASN A 89 20.51 -7.41 5.02
C ASN A 89 19.67 -6.63 3.98
N MET A 90 18.64 -5.89 4.41
CA MET A 90 17.79 -5.11 3.53
C MET A 90 18.62 -4.00 2.85
N PRO A 91 18.50 -3.83 1.52
CA PRO A 91 19.12 -2.70 0.82
C PRO A 91 18.50 -1.37 1.25
N SER A 92 19.25 -0.29 1.06
CA SER A 92 18.78 1.07 1.31
C SER A 92 18.07 1.63 0.09
N PHE A 93 17.00 2.41 0.29
CA PHE A 93 16.19 3.04 -0.77
C PHE A 93 16.15 4.59 -0.61
N PRO A 94 17.30 5.28 -0.55
CA PRO A 94 17.33 6.71 -0.25
C PRO A 94 16.69 7.59 -1.33
N TRP A 95 16.58 7.09 -2.57
CA TRP A 95 15.92 7.81 -3.67
C TRP A 95 14.42 8.01 -3.46
N LEU A 96 13.75 7.16 -2.68
CA LEU A 96 12.31 7.29 -2.40
C LEU A 96 11.98 8.62 -1.71
N GLY A 97 12.87 9.11 -0.86
CA GLY A 97 12.71 10.40 -0.19
C GLY A 97 12.99 11.62 -1.08
N LYS A 98 13.62 11.40 -2.24
CA LYS A 98 14.01 12.48 -3.17
C LYS A 98 13.07 12.61 -4.37
N LYS A 99 12.34 11.55 -4.70
CA LYS A 99 11.43 11.52 -5.84
C LYS A 99 10.01 11.87 -5.40
N ALA A 100 9.36 12.74 -6.17
CA ALA A 100 7.92 13.02 -5.98
C ALA A 100 7.07 11.82 -6.39
N ALA A 101 5.96 11.61 -5.67
CA ALA A 101 4.96 10.61 -6.04
C ALA A 101 4.37 10.92 -7.42
N ASN A 102 4.22 9.89 -8.26
CA ASN A 102 3.84 10.06 -9.66
C ASN A 102 2.32 10.17 -9.84
N ILE A 103 1.83 11.42 -9.95
CA ILE A 103 0.41 11.74 -10.13
C ILE A 103 -0.15 11.07 -11.40
N SER A 104 0.51 11.24 -12.56
CA SER A 104 0.03 10.71 -13.84
C SER A 104 -0.06 9.19 -13.86
N LEU A 105 0.93 8.50 -13.29
CA LEU A 105 0.90 7.04 -13.20
C LEU A 105 -0.22 6.56 -12.27
N THR A 106 -0.42 7.23 -11.15
CA THR A 106 -1.46 6.85 -10.18
C THR A 106 -2.86 7.06 -10.76
N GLU A 107 -3.10 8.18 -11.46
CA GLU A 107 -4.36 8.43 -12.17
C GLU A 107 -4.65 7.32 -13.20
N LYS A 108 -3.67 6.99 -14.05
CA LYS A 108 -3.80 5.90 -15.02
C LYS A 108 -4.08 4.55 -14.35
N SER A 109 -3.43 4.29 -13.22
CA SER A 109 -3.64 3.05 -12.44
C SER A 109 -5.08 2.96 -11.93
N ILE A 110 -5.64 4.02 -11.35
CA ILE A 110 -7.04 4.04 -10.88
C ILE A 110 -7.99 3.82 -12.06
N LEU A 111 -7.82 4.54 -13.17
CA LEU A 111 -8.66 4.38 -14.36
C LEU A 111 -8.60 2.96 -14.93
N THR A 112 -7.44 2.32 -14.87
CA THR A 112 -7.29 0.92 -15.28
C THR A 112 -8.00 -0.03 -14.32
N LYS A 113 -7.88 0.19 -13.02
CA LYS A 113 -8.55 -0.60 -11.98
C LYS A 113 -10.07 -0.51 -12.08
N ILE A 114 -10.61 0.66 -12.40
CA ILE A 114 -12.05 0.82 -12.70
C ILE A 114 -12.47 -0.06 -13.88
N LYS A 115 -11.69 -0.10 -14.96
CA LYS A 115 -11.97 -0.99 -16.11
C LYS A 115 -11.92 -2.48 -15.74
N LEU A 116 -11.17 -2.82 -14.70
CA LEU A 116 -11.09 -4.17 -14.14
C LEU A 116 -12.21 -4.47 -13.12
N GLY A 117 -13.15 -3.55 -12.93
CA GLY A 117 -14.30 -3.72 -12.05
C GLY A 117 -14.05 -3.35 -10.59
N GLU A 118 -12.95 -2.68 -10.26
CA GLU A 118 -12.72 -2.21 -8.89
C GLU A 118 -13.65 -1.04 -8.55
N PRO A 119 -14.29 -1.04 -7.37
CA PRO A 119 -15.38 -0.11 -7.04
C PRO A 119 -14.85 1.25 -6.55
N TYR A 120 -14.28 2.04 -7.44
CA TYR A 120 -13.98 3.44 -7.20
C TYR A 120 -15.25 4.29 -7.34
N THR A 121 -16.09 4.26 -6.31
CA THR A 121 -17.42 4.86 -6.28
C THR A 121 -17.50 5.99 -5.26
N ALA A 122 -18.53 6.84 -5.38
CA ALA A 122 -18.80 7.90 -4.41
C ALA A 122 -19.08 7.37 -3.01
N SER A 123 -19.67 6.17 -2.87
CA SER A 123 -19.89 5.54 -1.55
C SER A 123 -18.58 5.10 -0.89
N ASN A 124 -17.62 4.60 -1.68
CA ASN A 124 -16.35 4.13 -1.13
C ASN A 124 -15.34 5.26 -0.89
N PHE A 125 -15.47 6.35 -1.67
CA PHE A 125 -14.58 7.50 -1.61
C PHE A 125 -15.38 8.81 -1.67
N PRO A 126 -16.16 9.12 -0.62
CA PRO A 126 -16.99 10.31 -0.58
C PRO A 126 -16.19 11.61 -0.65
N GLU A 127 -14.94 11.59 -0.19
CA GLU A 127 -14.01 12.72 -0.25
C GLU A 127 -13.56 13.07 -1.68
N ALA A 128 -13.64 12.11 -2.59
CA ALA A 128 -13.31 12.29 -4.01
C ALA A 128 -14.52 12.78 -4.83
N ALA A 129 -15.72 12.42 -4.41
CA ALA A 129 -16.95 12.69 -5.13
C ALA A 129 -17.40 14.15 -4.95
N LYS A 130 -17.52 14.87 -6.06
CA LYS A 130 -18.09 16.23 -6.07
C LYS A 130 -19.52 16.24 -6.64
N THR A 131 -19.73 15.50 -7.71
CA THR A 131 -20.99 15.41 -8.45
C THR A 131 -21.56 14.00 -8.50
N THR A 132 -20.69 13.01 -8.50
CA THR A 132 -21.05 11.59 -8.46
C THR A 132 -21.67 11.21 -7.11
N LYS A 133 -22.70 10.38 -7.11
CA LYS A 133 -23.44 9.99 -5.90
C LYS A 133 -23.61 8.47 -5.81
N GLY A 134 -23.72 7.99 -4.57
CA GLY A 134 -24.03 6.59 -4.28
C GLY A 134 -22.99 5.62 -4.83
N THR A 135 -23.44 4.53 -5.39
CA THR A 135 -22.59 3.47 -5.94
C THR A 135 -22.06 3.75 -7.36
N ASN A 136 -22.36 4.93 -7.91
CA ASN A 136 -21.85 5.30 -9.23
C ASN A 136 -20.34 5.47 -9.20
N THR A 137 -19.69 5.07 -10.28
CA THR A 137 -18.25 5.22 -10.45
C THR A 137 -17.86 6.70 -10.55
N LEU A 138 -16.79 7.08 -9.87
CA LEU A 138 -16.24 8.44 -9.93
C LEU A 138 -15.90 8.83 -11.37
N SER A 139 -16.17 10.08 -11.74
CA SER A 139 -15.79 10.64 -13.04
C SER A 139 -14.27 10.78 -13.16
N LYS A 140 -13.78 10.87 -14.40
CA LYS A 140 -12.35 11.05 -14.65
C LYS A 140 -11.84 12.36 -14.05
N GLU A 141 -12.62 13.42 -14.08
CA GLU A 141 -12.30 14.73 -13.53
C GLU A 141 -12.20 14.69 -12.01
N GLU A 142 -13.11 13.96 -11.35
CA GLU A 142 -13.07 13.75 -9.91
C GLU A 142 -11.83 12.94 -9.50
N ILE A 143 -11.51 11.89 -10.24
CA ILE A 143 -10.31 11.08 -10.00
C ILE A 143 -9.04 11.92 -10.18
N SER A 144 -8.94 12.68 -11.26
CA SER A 144 -7.77 13.53 -11.52
C SER A 144 -7.57 14.57 -10.42
N ALA A 145 -8.64 15.24 -10.00
CA ALA A 145 -8.60 16.22 -8.91
C ALA A 145 -8.22 15.58 -7.57
N TRP A 146 -8.76 14.40 -7.27
CA TRP A 146 -8.47 13.66 -6.05
C TRP A 146 -7.02 13.20 -6.01
N VAL A 147 -6.53 12.54 -7.07
CA VAL A 147 -5.14 12.10 -7.16
C VAL A 147 -4.18 13.27 -6.99
N LYS A 148 -4.45 14.40 -7.66
CA LYS A 148 -3.62 15.60 -7.50
C LYS A 148 -3.59 16.08 -6.06
N LYS A 149 -4.75 16.21 -5.43
CA LYS A 149 -4.87 16.65 -4.03
C LYS A 149 -4.10 15.76 -3.06
N GLU A 150 -4.19 14.44 -3.23
CA GLU A 150 -3.57 13.47 -2.31
C GLU A 150 -2.05 13.34 -2.51
N LEU A 151 -1.55 13.54 -3.73
CA LEU A 151 -0.13 13.31 -4.05
C LEU A 151 0.69 14.59 -4.17
N GLU A 152 0.07 15.76 -4.27
CA GLU A 152 0.80 17.02 -4.38
C GLU A 152 1.69 17.26 -3.15
N GLY A 153 2.99 17.48 -3.39
CA GLY A 153 3.98 17.64 -2.32
C GLY A 153 4.39 16.35 -1.61
N LYS A 154 3.85 15.18 -1.98
CA LYS A 154 4.24 13.89 -1.40
C LYS A 154 5.40 13.27 -2.16
N THR A 155 6.27 12.60 -1.41
CA THR A 155 7.38 11.81 -1.97
C THR A 155 6.97 10.36 -2.22
N GLU A 156 7.77 9.63 -2.99
CA GLU A 156 7.62 8.18 -3.12
C GLU A 156 7.76 7.47 -1.77
N LEU A 157 8.55 8.03 -0.85
CA LEU A 157 8.70 7.51 0.51
C LEU A 157 7.40 7.65 1.31
N ASP A 158 6.72 8.81 1.22
CA ASP A 158 5.43 9.01 1.89
C ASP A 158 4.38 8.03 1.37
N ALA A 159 4.33 7.82 0.05
CA ALA A 159 3.43 6.85 -0.57
C ALA A 159 3.72 5.41 -0.11
N MET A 160 5.00 5.01 -0.08
CA MET A 160 5.41 3.69 0.40
C MET A 160 5.00 3.48 1.86
N VAL A 161 5.23 4.47 2.73
CA VAL A 161 4.86 4.38 4.15
C VAL A 161 3.34 4.30 4.29
N ALA A 162 2.57 5.07 3.53
CA ALA A 162 1.11 4.99 3.53
C ALA A 162 0.60 3.59 3.15
N TYR A 163 1.22 2.97 2.14
CA TYR A 163 0.90 1.59 1.76
C TYR A 163 1.20 0.62 2.90
N LEU A 164 2.41 0.63 3.47
CA LEU A 164 2.81 -0.25 4.57
C LEU A 164 1.92 -0.08 5.81
N GLN A 165 1.59 1.17 6.17
CA GLN A 165 0.71 1.47 7.30
C GLN A 165 -0.74 1.01 7.09
N GLY A 166 -1.14 0.78 5.85
CA GLY A 166 -2.46 0.25 5.52
C GLY A 166 -2.57 -1.28 5.61
N LEU A 167 -1.44 -2.00 5.61
CA LEU A 167 -1.46 -3.46 5.59
C LEU A 167 -2.01 -4.04 6.90
N GLY A 168 -3.00 -4.91 6.78
CA GLY A 168 -3.68 -5.55 7.91
C GLY A 168 -4.75 -4.69 8.61
N LYS A 169 -4.94 -3.41 8.25
CA LYS A 169 -5.97 -2.56 8.88
C LYS A 169 -7.38 -2.97 8.49
N ALA A 170 -7.63 -3.30 7.23
CA ALA A 170 -8.94 -3.78 6.78
C ALA A 170 -9.42 -5.00 7.56
N PHE A 171 -8.52 -5.84 8.02
CA PHE A 171 -8.83 -6.96 8.90
C PHE A 171 -9.28 -6.52 10.30
N ALA A 172 -8.66 -5.46 10.85
CA ALA A 172 -8.99 -4.95 12.18
C ALA A 172 -10.31 -4.18 12.21
N GLU A 173 -10.66 -3.52 11.11
CA GLU A 173 -11.89 -2.72 10.99
C GLU A 173 -13.15 -3.57 10.81
N ASN A 174 -13.02 -4.83 10.37
CA ASN A 174 -14.13 -5.75 10.12
C ASN A 174 -14.38 -6.74 11.29
N ARG A 175 -13.82 -6.47 12.47
CA ARG A 175 -14.04 -7.20 13.72
C ARG A 175 -14.60 -6.30 14.82
#